data_602b5573991295cc96cf32b31dffd31c
#
_entry.id   602b5573991295cc96cf32b31dffd31c
#
_cell.length_a   1.000
_cell.length_b   1.000
_cell.length_c   1.000
_cell.angle_alpha   90.00
_cell.angle_beta   90.00
_cell.angle_gamma   90.00
#
_symmetry.space_group_name_H-M   'P 1'
#
loop_
_entity.id
_entity.type
_entity.pdbx_description
1 polymer ?
#
loop_
_entity_poly.entity_id
_entity_poly.type
_entity_poly.pdbx_seq_one_letter_code
_entity_poly.pdbx_strand_id
1 'polypeptide(L)'
;DVYKRQALSNETPQKLRETAFERLAMKEEDAIDEFQPLDYIFSVDILNEGIDIVEVNQVIMLRPTQSPIVFIQQLGRGLRKAEGKEYVVILDFIGNYDNNFMIPVALSGDRTYNADLIRKYVISGNSTIPGASTIHFDEISKDKIFHAIDHIKPSTFKQLIKEGYINLKNRLGRSPRLIDFYENNEIDPLVIIKEYKAYYLFAEQMERTDELF
;
A
#
# COMPACT_ATOMS: atom_id res chain seq x y z
N ASP A 1 19.38 9.13 -25.59
CA ASP A 1 18.38 8.91 -24.56
C ASP A 1 18.71 9.73 -23.33
N VAL A 2 17.75 10.46 -22.84
CA VAL A 2 17.98 11.47 -21.81
C VAL A 2 17.99 10.83 -20.42
N TYR A 3 17.37 9.64 -20.21
CA TYR A 3 17.25 9.01 -18.91
C TYR A 3 17.91 7.63 -18.84
N LYS A 4 18.68 7.40 -17.78
CA LYS A 4 19.30 6.12 -17.47
C LYS A 4 18.34 5.30 -16.61
N ARG A 5 17.90 4.15 -17.09
CA ARG A 5 16.84 3.34 -16.47
C ARG A 5 17.19 1.85 -16.46
N GLN A 6 16.69 1.14 -15.45
CA GLN A 6 16.83 -0.31 -15.31
C GLN A 6 15.52 -0.94 -14.86
N ALA A 7 15.17 -2.08 -15.48
CA ALA A 7 14.04 -2.90 -15.05
C ALA A 7 14.54 -4.04 -14.15
N LEU A 8 13.82 -4.29 -13.06
CA LEU A 8 14.12 -5.36 -12.11
C LEU A 8 12.86 -6.23 -11.91
N SER A 9 13.07 -7.55 -11.80
CA SER A 9 12.03 -8.53 -11.49
C SER A 9 12.50 -9.50 -10.43
N ASN A 10 11.61 -10.38 -9.96
CA ASN A 10 11.98 -11.46 -9.03
C ASN A 10 13.04 -12.41 -9.60
N GLU A 11 13.14 -12.48 -10.94
CA GLU A 11 14.15 -13.27 -11.65
C GLU A 11 15.52 -12.58 -11.71
N THR A 12 15.59 -11.26 -11.41
CA THR A 12 16.86 -10.53 -11.42
C THR A 12 17.73 -11.00 -10.27
N PRO A 13 18.98 -11.46 -10.54
CA PRO A 13 19.91 -11.89 -9.50
C PRO A 13 20.11 -10.82 -8.42
N GLN A 14 20.23 -11.23 -7.16
CA GLN A 14 20.35 -10.32 -6.01
C GLN A 14 21.47 -9.29 -6.20
N LYS A 15 22.64 -9.74 -6.64
CA LYS A 15 23.79 -8.84 -6.86
C LYS A 15 23.48 -7.73 -7.87
N LEU A 16 22.73 -8.03 -8.93
CA LEU A 16 22.35 -7.01 -9.93
C LEU A 16 21.30 -6.05 -9.37
N ARG A 17 20.42 -6.53 -8.48
CA ARG A 17 19.46 -5.66 -7.78
C ARG A 17 20.19 -4.68 -6.86
N GLU A 18 21.11 -5.18 -6.04
CA GLU A 18 21.95 -4.35 -5.14
C GLU A 18 22.71 -3.29 -5.93
N THR A 19 23.41 -3.68 -7.01
CA THR A 19 24.11 -2.75 -7.89
C THR A 19 23.18 -1.68 -8.50
N ALA A 20 21.95 -2.06 -8.89
CA ALA A 20 21.00 -1.09 -9.43
C ALA A 20 20.55 -0.07 -8.37
N PHE A 21 20.40 -0.49 -7.11
CA PHE A 21 20.07 0.42 -6.01
C PHE A 21 21.21 1.33 -5.63
N GLU A 22 22.46 0.83 -5.61
CA GLU A 22 23.65 1.66 -5.43
C GLU A 22 23.74 2.74 -6.52
N ARG A 23 23.47 2.38 -7.76
CA ARG A 23 23.46 3.32 -8.89
C ARG A 23 22.30 4.33 -8.82
N LEU A 24 21.14 3.96 -8.26
CA LEU A 24 20.03 4.90 -8.05
C LEU A 24 20.33 5.92 -6.96
N ALA A 25 21.10 5.53 -5.94
CA ALA A 25 21.54 6.39 -4.84
C ALA A 25 22.79 7.23 -5.20
N MET A 26 23.47 6.91 -6.31
CA MET A 26 24.71 7.54 -6.73
C MET A 26 24.50 8.96 -7.22
N LYS A 27 25.38 9.86 -6.84
CA LYS A 27 25.42 11.22 -7.38
C LYS A 27 26.16 11.26 -8.72
N GLU A 28 25.82 12.22 -9.58
CA GLU A 28 26.49 12.40 -10.88
C GLU A 28 27.99 12.66 -10.75
N GLU A 29 28.46 13.30 -9.65
CA GLU A 29 29.87 13.58 -9.37
C GLU A 29 30.70 12.31 -9.07
N ASP A 30 30.05 11.22 -8.67
CA ASP A 30 30.66 9.93 -8.37
C ASP A 30 30.68 8.98 -9.58
N ALA A 31 30.19 9.43 -10.74
CA ALA A 31 30.05 8.62 -11.95
C ALA A 31 31.43 8.28 -12.55
N ILE A 32 31.63 7.02 -12.92
CA ILE A 32 32.77 6.55 -13.71
C ILE A 32 32.28 5.90 -15.00
N ASP A 33 33.12 5.80 -16.02
CA ASP A 33 32.71 5.41 -17.39
C ASP A 33 31.84 4.15 -17.46
N GLU A 34 32.14 3.14 -16.67
CA GLU A 34 31.38 1.88 -16.64
C GLU A 34 30.29 1.82 -15.57
N PHE A 35 30.28 2.75 -14.61
CA PHE A 35 29.36 2.77 -13.48
C PHE A 35 28.70 4.14 -13.35
N GLN A 36 27.54 4.27 -14.01
CA GLN A 36 26.78 5.52 -14.11
C GLN A 36 25.55 5.50 -13.19
N PRO A 37 25.15 6.64 -12.62
CA PRO A 37 23.92 6.74 -11.83
C PRO A 37 22.69 6.34 -12.67
N LEU A 38 21.62 5.93 -11.99
CA LEU A 38 20.31 5.67 -12.59
C LEU A 38 19.34 6.77 -12.21
N ASP A 39 18.54 7.22 -13.17
CA ASP A 39 17.43 8.13 -12.93
C ASP A 39 16.19 7.40 -12.45
N TYR A 40 15.94 6.18 -12.98
CA TYR A 40 14.73 5.39 -12.67
C TYR A 40 15.02 3.91 -12.55
N ILE A 41 14.31 3.28 -11.62
CA ILE A 41 14.16 1.82 -11.55
C ILE A 41 12.70 1.47 -11.76
N PHE A 42 12.42 0.56 -12.71
CA PHE A 42 11.13 -0.06 -12.90
C PHE A 42 11.14 -1.42 -12.20
N SER A 43 10.20 -1.65 -11.31
CA SER A 43 10.16 -2.92 -10.56
C SER A 43 8.75 -3.49 -10.47
N VAL A 44 8.66 -4.82 -10.42
CA VAL A 44 7.44 -5.55 -10.14
C VAL A 44 7.65 -6.37 -8.87
N ASP A 45 6.93 -6.04 -7.81
CA ASP A 45 6.87 -6.74 -6.50
C ASP A 45 8.20 -6.85 -5.72
N ILE A 46 9.35 -6.46 -6.28
CA ILE A 46 10.66 -6.54 -5.62
C ILE A 46 10.75 -5.57 -4.44
N LEU A 47 10.15 -4.39 -4.57
CA LEU A 47 10.19 -3.38 -3.53
C LEU A 47 9.28 -3.71 -2.33
N ASN A 48 8.58 -4.83 -2.36
CA ASN A 48 7.76 -5.30 -1.23
C ASN A 48 8.58 -5.97 -0.14
N GLU A 49 9.83 -6.38 -0.42
CA GLU A 49 10.68 -7.12 0.52
C GLU A 49 12.02 -6.41 0.79
N GLY A 50 12.20 -5.93 2.02
CA GLY A 50 13.51 -5.68 2.64
C GLY A 50 14.45 -4.61 2.04
N ILE A 51 14.11 -3.96 0.93
CA ILE A 51 14.99 -2.99 0.27
C ILE A 51 14.74 -1.60 0.84
N ASP A 52 15.82 -0.97 1.30
CA ASP A 52 15.83 0.36 1.87
C ASP A 52 16.64 1.30 0.97
N ILE A 53 15.93 2.15 0.22
CA ILE A 53 16.56 3.19 -0.60
C ILE A 53 16.06 4.53 -0.07
N VAL A 54 16.82 5.11 0.84
CA VAL A 54 16.45 6.36 1.51
C VAL A 54 16.51 7.58 0.57
N GLU A 55 17.30 7.52 -0.49
CA GLU A 55 17.51 8.59 -1.47
C GLU A 55 16.34 8.77 -2.45
N VAL A 56 15.42 7.83 -2.52
CA VAL A 56 14.24 7.93 -3.41
C VAL A 56 13.43 9.17 -3.08
N ASN A 57 13.31 10.07 -4.05
CA ASN A 57 12.55 11.33 -3.96
C ASN A 57 11.23 11.32 -4.75
N GLN A 58 11.03 10.31 -5.60
CA GLN A 58 9.79 10.12 -6.35
C GLN A 58 9.42 8.64 -6.42
N VAL A 59 8.15 8.34 -6.18
CA VAL A 59 7.57 6.99 -6.36
C VAL A 59 6.38 7.10 -7.30
N ILE A 60 6.38 6.30 -8.37
CA ILE A 60 5.29 6.24 -9.35
C ILE A 60 4.64 4.86 -9.27
N MET A 61 3.39 4.82 -8.83
CA MET A 61 2.62 3.59 -8.63
C MET A 61 1.74 3.33 -9.85
N LEU A 62 2.25 2.50 -10.76
CA LEU A 62 1.55 2.18 -12.03
C LEU A 62 0.63 0.97 -11.89
N ARG A 63 0.87 0.11 -10.90
CA ARG A 63 0.10 -1.11 -10.66
C ARG A 63 -0.91 -0.89 -9.56
N PRO A 64 -2.21 -1.21 -9.79
CA PRO A 64 -3.21 -1.16 -8.75
C PRO A 64 -2.87 -2.11 -7.60
N THR A 65 -3.08 -1.64 -6.37
CA THR A 65 -3.06 -2.47 -5.18
C THR A 65 -4.45 -2.52 -4.58
N GLN A 66 -4.90 -3.70 -4.20
CA GLN A 66 -6.21 -3.89 -3.57
C GLN A 66 -6.11 -3.93 -2.03
N SER A 67 -4.89 -3.92 -1.50
CA SER A 67 -4.63 -3.98 -0.06
C SER A 67 -4.12 -2.65 0.47
N PRO A 68 -4.81 -2.00 1.43
CA PRO A 68 -4.33 -0.80 2.10
C PRO A 68 -2.96 -1.00 2.75
N ILE A 69 -2.69 -2.21 3.27
CA ILE A 69 -1.42 -2.54 3.92
C ILE A 69 -0.28 -2.53 2.90
N VAL A 70 -0.48 -3.18 1.75
CA VAL A 70 0.53 -3.18 0.67
C VAL A 70 0.77 -1.77 0.16
N PHE A 71 -0.29 -0.97 -0.01
CA PHE A 71 -0.18 0.43 -0.40
C PHE A 71 0.69 1.23 0.59
N ILE A 72 0.40 1.17 1.88
CA ILE A 72 1.19 1.86 2.92
C ILE A 72 2.63 1.34 2.98
N GLN A 73 2.86 0.03 2.80
CA GLN A 73 4.21 -0.52 2.76
C GLN A 73 5.02 -0.01 1.57
N GLN A 74 4.41 0.09 0.39
CA GLN A 74 5.04 0.67 -0.80
C GLN A 74 5.37 2.15 -0.60
N LEU A 75 4.43 2.93 -0.05
CA LEU A 75 4.68 4.33 0.31
C LEU A 75 5.80 4.48 1.33
N GLY A 76 5.77 3.68 2.39
CA GLY A 76 6.70 3.78 3.52
C GLY A 76 8.17 3.67 3.12
N ARG A 77 8.47 2.98 2.03
CA ARG A 77 9.84 2.86 1.51
C ARG A 77 10.38 4.17 0.95
N GLY A 78 9.53 4.93 0.24
CA GLY A 78 9.89 6.26 -0.26
C GLY A 78 9.85 7.35 0.80
N LEU A 79 9.15 7.15 1.93
CA LEU A 79 8.95 8.17 2.96
C LEU A 79 10.09 8.28 3.98
N ARG A 80 11.15 7.47 3.86
CA ARG A 80 12.29 7.54 4.79
C ARG A 80 13.09 8.82 4.61
N LYS A 81 13.58 9.34 5.74
CA LYS A 81 14.40 10.56 5.75
C LYS A 81 15.83 10.24 5.32
N ALA A 82 16.39 11.11 4.48
CA ALA A 82 17.80 11.13 4.12
C ALA A 82 18.33 12.56 4.23
N GLU A 83 19.63 12.70 4.36
CA GLU A 83 20.28 14.02 4.35
C GLU A 83 20.05 14.70 2.99
N GLY A 84 19.63 15.96 3.00
CA GLY A 84 19.31 16.73 1.78
C GLY A 84 17.97 16.39 1.13
N LYS A 85 17.18 15.44 1.69
CA LYS A 85 15.85 15.08 1.18
C LYS A 85 14.76 15.79 1.99
N GLU A 86 14.17 16.82 1.41
CA GLU A 86 13.11 17.60 2.06
C GLU A 86 11.74 16.96 1.97
N TYR A 87 11.42 16.34 0.81
CA TYR A 87 10.13 15.70 0.56
C TYR A 87 10.25 14.53 -0.43
N VAL A 88 9.18 13.77 -0.54
CA VAL A 88 8.98 12.72 -1.55
C VAL A 88 7.70 13.01 -2.29
N VAL A 89 7.75 12.92 -3.61
CA VAL A 89 6.57 12.99 -4.47
C VAL A 89 6.07 11.59 -4.74
N ILE A 90 4.79 11.33 -4.46
CA ILE A 90 4.15 10.06 -4.77
C ILE A 90 3.04 10.30 -5.77
N LEU A 91 3.14 9.64 -6.92
CA LEU A 91 2.14 9.68 -7.98
C LEU A 91 1.45 8.31 -8.05
N ASP A 92 0.16 8.29 -7.77
CA ASP A 92 -0.66 7.08 -7.86
C ASP A 92 -1.75 7.25 -8.92
N PHE A 93 -1.82 6.29 -9.85
CA PHE A 93 -2.80 6.30 -10.94
C PHE A 93 -4.08 5.56 -10.53
N ILE A 94 -4.83 6.15 -9.61
CA ILE A 94 -6.07 5.60 -9.03
C ILE A 94 -7.07 5.11 -10.09
N GLY A 95 -7.05 5.70 -11.28
CA GLY A 95 -7.95 5.33 -12.37
C GLY A 95 -7.92 3.87 -12.83
N ASN A 96 -6.90 3.12 -12.45
CA ASN A 96 -6.70 1.72 -12.82
C ASN A 96 -7.19 0.72 -11.75
N TYR A 97 -7.83 1.20 -10.68
CA TYR A 97 -8.28 0.36 -9.57
C TYR A 97 -9.77 0.04 -9.67
N ASP A 98 -10.14 -1.21 -9.42
CA ASP A 98 -11.55 -1.61 -9.29
C ASP A 98 -12.15 -1.11 -7.96
N ASN A 99 -11.33 -1.06 -6.91
CA ASN A 99 -11.72 -0.64 -5.57
C ASN A 99 -11.03 0.68 -5.18
N ASN A 100 -11.27 1.74 -5.94
CA ASN A 100 -10.61 3.05 -5.76
C ASN A 100 -10.76 3.65 -4.35
N PHE A 101 -11.80 3.27 -3.60
CA PHE A 101 -12.01 3.71 -2.22
C PHE A 101 -10.98 3.18 -1.23
N MET A 102 -10.21 2.15 -1.59
CA MET A 102 -9.18 1.57 -0.71
C MET A 102 -8.01 2.53 -0.47
N ILE A 103 -7.70 3.40 -1.42
CA ILE A 103 -6.62 4.39 -1.27
C ILE A 103 -6.93 5.41 -0.16
N PRO A 104 -8.06 6.12 -0.17
CA PRO A 104 -8.40 7.00 0.95
C PRO A 104 -8.56 6.26 2.28
N VAL A 105 -9.01 5.00 2.31
CA VAL A 105 -9.01 4.18 3.52
C VAL A 105 -7.60 3.98 4.05
N ALA A 106 -6.66 3.58 3.19
CA ALA A 106 -5.26 3.39 3.56
C ALA A 106 -4.62 4.68 4.10
N LEU A 107 -4.88 5.81 3.44
CA LEU A 107 -4.28 7.10 3.77
C LEU A 107 -4.90 7.75 5.02
N SER A 108 -6.21 7.56 5.25
CA SER A 108 -6.90 8.08 6.43
C SER A 108 -6.62 7.27 7.71
N GLY A 109 -6.22 6.01 7.56
CA GLY A 109 -6.14 5.06 8.66
C GLY A 109 -7.52 4.63 9.21
N ASP A 110 -8.63 5.02 8.55
CA ASP A 110 -9.97 4.58 8.92
C ASP A 110 -10.19 3.13 8.51
N ARG A 111 -10.40 2.28 9.49
CA ARG A 111 -10.60 0.84 9.31
C ARG A 111 -12.07 0.43 9.41
N THR A 112 -12.96 1.40 9.55
CA THR A 112 -14.41 1.14 9.64
C THR A 112 -15.04 0.94 8.27
N TYR A 113 -14.35 1.39 7.20
CA TYR A 113 -14.85 1.42 5.83
C TYR A 113 -16.19 2.18 5.70
N ASN A 114 -16.41 3.17 6.55
CA ASN A 114 -17.61 3.98 6.51
C ASN A 114 -17.59 4.91 5.30
N ALA A 115 -18.57 4.75 4.42
CA ALA A 115 -18.68 5.49 3.17
C ALA A 115 -18.66 7.02 3.36
N ASP A 116 -19.33 7.52 4.40
CA ASP A 116 -19.42 8.96 4.67
C ASP A 116 -18.11 9.51 5.21
N LEU A 117 -17.38 8.74 6.02
CA LEU A 117 -16.06 9.12 6.51
C LEU A 117 -15.04 9.15 5.36
N ILE A 118 -15.09 8.16 4.47
CA ILE A 118 -14.22 8.11 3.29
C ILE A 118 -14.49 9.31 2.37
N ARG A 119 -15.77 9.64 2.08
CA ARG A 119 -16.13 10.81 1.29
C ARG A 119 -15.64 12.11 1.94
N LYS A 120 -15.88 12.26 3.24
CA LYS A 120 -15.40 13.43 3.98
C LYS A 120 -13.90 13.59 3.90
N TYR A 121 -13.16 12.50 4.03
CA TYR A 121 -11.70 12.50 3.90
C TYR A 121 -11.24 12.95 2.51
N VAL A 122 -11.83 12.41 1.44
CA VAL A 122 -11.50 12.77 0.06
C VAL A 122 -11.81 14.25 -0.24
N ILE A 123 -12.90 14.79 0.33
CA ILE A 123 -13.30 16.20 0.16
C ILE A 123 -12.40 17.13 0.99
N SER A 124 -12.15 16.79 2.26
CA SER A 124 -11.37 17.64 3.17
C SER A 124 -9.87 17.63 2.87
N GLY A 125 -9.38 16.63 2.16
CA GLY A 125 -7.98 16.55 1.72
C GLY A 125 -6.99 16.69 2.86
N ASN A 126 -6.09 17.65 2.73
CA ASN A 126 -4.93 17.85 3.60
C ASN A 126 -5.22 18.17 5.07
N SER A 127 -6.46 18.58 5.41
CA SER A 127 -6.79 19.04 6.77
C SER A 127 -6.70 17.95 7.85
N THR A 128 -6.57 16.69 7.45
CA THR A 128 -6.57 15.54 8.36
C THR A 128 -5.22 14.85 8.49
N ILE A 129 -4.20 15.29 7.74
CA ILE A 129 -2.87 14.65 7.75
C ILE A 129 -1.95 15.39 8.72
N PRO A 130 -1.34 14.70 9.69
CA PRO A 130 -0.36 15.32 10.56
C PRO A 130 0.91 15.74 9.83
N GLY A 131 1.44 16.91 10.16
CA GLY A 131 2.72 17.40 9.66
C GLY A 131 2.62 18.19 8.35
N ALA A 132 3.70 18.24 7.58
CA ALA A 132 3.82 19.01 6.34
C ALA A 132 3.41 18.22 5.08
N SER A 133 2.86 17.01 5.25
CA SER A 133 2.41 16.19 4.12
C SER A 133 1.11 16.72 3.53
N THR A 134 0.98 16.60 2.22
CA THR A 134 -0.23 16.99 1.47
C THR A 134 -0.68 15.84 0.58
N ILE A 135 -2.01 15.65 0.48
CA ILE A 135 -2.62 14.70 -0.47
C ILE A 135 -3.56 15.48 -1.38
N HIS A 136 -3.44 15.25 -2.67
CA HIS A 136 -4.30 15.84 -3.67
C HIS A 136 -4.94 14.73 -4.50
N PHE A 137 -6.27 14.72 -4.54
CA PHE A 137 -7.04 13.91 -5.48
C PHE A 137 -7.53 14.82 -6.61
N ASP A 138 -7.19 14.51 -7.85
CA ASP A 138 -7.77 15.20 -8.99
C ASP A 138 -9.28 14.87 -9.14
N GLU A 139 -10.01 15.65 -9.95
CA GLU A 139 -11.47 15.50 -10.07
C GLU A 139 -11.87 14.14 -10.64
N ILE A 140 -11.11 13.58 -11.59
CA ILE A 140 -11.39 12.26 -12.17
C ILE A 140 -11.21 11.17 -11.11
N SER A 141 -10.17 11.27 -10.30
CA SER A 141 -9.91 10.34 -9.18
C SER A 141 -11.01 10.43 -8.13
N LYS A 142 -11.47 11.64 -7.77
CA LYS A 142 -12.60 11.84 -6.83
C LYS A 142 -13.87 11.18 -7.34
N ASP A 143 -14.24 11.42 -8.59
CA ASP A 143 -15.42 10.83 -9.20
C ASP A 143 -15.35 9.30 -9.21
N LYS A 144 -14.22 8.72 -9.55
CA LYS A 144 -14.01 7.27 -9.50
C LYS A 144 -14.09 6.69 -8.09
N ILE A 145 -13.51 7.39 -7.10
CA ILE A 145 -13.60 7.00 -5.69
C ILE A 145 -15.05 7.02 -5.23
N PHE A 146 -15.79 8.11 -5.51
CA PHE A 146 -17.19 8.23 -5.10
C PHE A 146 -18.08 7.18 -5.77
N HIS A 147 -17.88 6.95 -7.07
CA HIS A 147 -18.57 5.88 -7.78
C HIS A 147 -18.26 4.50 -7.16
N ALA A 148 -17.01 4.23 -6.82
CA ALA A 148 -16.64 2.97 -6.17
C ALA A 148 -17.30 2.82 -4.79
N ILE A 149 -17.36 3.89 -3.98
CA ILE A 149 -18.05 3.91 -2.67
C ILE A 149 -19.55 3.59 -2.83
N ASP A 150 -20.21 4.17 -3.83
CA ASP A 150 -21.63 3.98 -4.07
C ASP A 150 -22.00 2.56 -4.54
N HIS A 151 -21.02 1.85 -5.11
CA HIS A 151 -21.20 0.53 -5.69
C HIS A 151 -20.46 -0.59 -4.92
N ILE A 152 -20.03 -0.32 -3.68
CA ILE A 152 -19.37 -1.33 -2.84
C ILE A 152 -20.32 -2.53 -2.65
N LYS A 153 -19.88 -3.69 -3.14
CA LYS A 153 -20.66 -4.93 -2.94
C LYS A 153 -20.43 -5.48 -1.53
N PRO A 154 -21.45 -6.06 -0.88
CA PRO A 154 -21.28 -6.73 0.42
C PRO A 154 -20.20 -7.84 0.39
N SER A 155 -20.03 -8.52 -0.75
CA SER A 155 -18.98 -9.52 -0.95
C SER A 155 -17.57 -8.94 -0.81
N THR A 156 -17.36 -7.67 -1.14
CA THR A 156 -16.06 -7.00 -1.02
C THR A 156 -15.61 -6.91 0.45
N PHE A 157 -16.53 -6.55 1.35
CA PHE A 157 -16.20 -6.52 2.79
C PHE A 157 -15.89 -7.91 3.35
N LYS A 158 -16.64 -8.93 2.95
CA LYS A 158 -16.36 -10.32 3.33
C LYS A 158 -14.98 -10.77 2.88
N GLN A 159 -14.61 -10.42 1.66
CA GLN A 159 -13.30 -10.73 1.12
C GLN A 159 -12.18 -10.02 1.89
N LEU A 160 -12.32 -8.71 2.16
CA LEU A 160 -11.36 -7.93 2.93
C LEU A 160 -11.16 -8.50 4.34
N ILE A 161 -12.25 -8.90 5.02
CA ILE A 161 -12.19 -9.51 6.34
C ILE A 161 -11.43 -10.84 6.29
N LYS A 162 -11.68 -11.68 5.28
CA LYS A 162 -10.99 -12.96 5.10
C LYS A 162 -9.49 -12.76 4.82
N GLU A 163 -9.14 -11.85 3.93
CA GLU A 163 -7.76 -11.50 3.62
C GLU A 163 -7.03 -10.98 4.87
N GLY A 164 -7.65 -10.09 5.64
CA GLY A 164 -7.11 -9.61 6.91
C GLY A 164 -6.88 -10.73 7.92
N TYR A 165 -7.80 -11.70 8.01
CA TYR A 165 -7.65 -12.88 8.87
C TYR A 165 -6.44 -13.73 8.46
N ILE A 166 -6.31 -14.06 7.17
CA ILE A 166 -5.23 -14.88 6.64
C ILE A 166 -3.87 -14.19 6.86
N ASN A 167 -3.79 -12.90 6.54
CA ASN A 167 -2.58 -12.12 6.72
C ASN A 167 -2.15 -12.08 8.19
N LEU A 168 -3.12 -11.88 9.09
CA LEU A 168 -2.87 -11.84 10.52
C LEU A 168 -2.49 -13.22 11.08
N LYS A 169 -3.14 -14.29 10.62
CA LYS A 169 -2.81 -15.69 10.97
C LYS A 169 -1.36 -16.03 10.58
N ASN A 170 -0.96 -15.69 9.36
CA ASN A 170 0.40 -15.91 8.87
C ASN A 170 1.44 -15.15 9.70
N ARG A 171 1.15 -13.88 10.04
CA ARG A 171 2.05 -13.03 10.83
C ARG A 171 2.19 -13.50 12.27
N LEU A 172 1.11 -13.98 12.89
CA LEU A 172 1.08 -14.44 14.28
C LEU A 172 1.50 -15.90 14.45
N GLY A 173 1.51 -16.71 13.38
CA GLY A 173 1.75 -18.15 13.44
C GLY A 173 0.67 -18.94 14.21
N ARG A 174 -0.52 -18.34 14.43
CA ARG A 174 -1.66 -18.93 15.11
C ARG A 174 -2.96 -18.30 14.63
N SER A 175 -4.09 -18.95 14.92
CA SER A 175 -5.41 -18.38 14.68
C SER A 175 -5.57 -17.04 15.43
N PRO A 176 -5.92 -15.97 14.73
CA PRO A 176 -6.12 -14.66 15.35
C PRO A 176 -7.30 -14.65 16.33
N ARG A 177 -7.17 -13.90 17.39
CA ARG A 177 -8.28 -13.52 18.28
C ARG A 177 -8.84 -12.17 17.79
N LEU A 178 -10.07 -11.85 18.21
CA LEU A 178 -10.69 -10.58 17.82
C LEU A 178 -9.84 -9.35 18.20
N ILE A 179 -9.19 -9.39 19.36
CA ILE A 179 -8.32 -8.31 19.82
C ILE A 179 -7.06 -8.16 18.96
N ASP A 180 -6.56 -9.24 18.37
CA ASP A 180 -5.36 -9.20 17.55
C ASP A 180 -5.56 -8.31 16.30
N PHE A 181 -6.78 -8.21 15.78
CA PHE A 181 -7.11 -7.28 14.69
C PHE A 181 -6.93 -5.82 15.09
N TYR A 182 -7.34 -5.47 16.31
CA TYR A 182 -7.16 -4.13 16.84
C TYR A 182 -5.68 -3.80 17.09
N GLU A 183 -4.98 -4.68 17.79
CA GLU A 183 -3.58 -4.50 18.19
C GLU A 183 -2.61 -4.44 16.99
N ASN A 184 -2.95 -5.11 15.88
CA ASN A 184 -2.13 -5.14 14.68
C ASN A 184 -2.59 -4.17 13.59
N ASN A 185 -3.49 -3.23 13.90
CA ASN A 185 -3.99 -2.25 12.94
C ASN A 185 -4.62 -2.85 11.68
N GLU A 186 -5.25 -4.03 11.82
CA GLU A 186 -6.08 -4.64 10.78
C GLU A 186 -7.50 -4.03 10.75
N ILE A 187 -8.44 -4.69 10.09
CA ILE A 187 -9.85 -4.27 10.03
C ILE A 187 -10.41 -4.05 11.44
N ASP A 188 -11.24 -3.03 11.62
CA ASP A 188 -11.94 -2.79 12.87
C ASP A 188 -12.74 -4.04 13.29
N PRO A 189 -12.53 -4.58 14.49
CA PRO A 189 -13.26 -5.73 15.02
C PRO A 189 -14.79 -5.61 14.92
N LEU A 190 -15.33 -4.40 15.02
CA LEU A 190 -16.77 -4.16 14.91
C LEU A 190 -17.30 -4.44 13.49
N VAL A 191 -16.49 -4.24 12.45
CA VAL A 191 -16.87 -4.59 11.07
C VAL A 191 -17.04 -6.10 10.94
N ILE A 192 -16.16 -6.90 11.57
CA ILE A 192 -16.26 -8.36 11.57
C ILE A 192 -17.56 -8.81 12.27
N ILE A 193 -17.84 -8.26 13.45
CA ILE A 193 -19.04 -8.59 14.23
C ILE A 193 -20.30 -8.19 13.46
N LYS A 194 -20.32 -7.03 12.83
CA LYS A 194 -21.44 -6.56 12.02
C LYS A 194 -21.76 -7.50 10.86
N GLU A 195 -20.72 -8.01 10.18
CA GLU A 195 -20.87 -8.86 9.00
C GLU A 195 -21.21 -10.31 9.34
N TYR A 196 -20.60 -10.86 10.39
CA TYR A 196 -20.72 -12.28 10.76
C TYR A 196 -21.53 -12.53 12.04
N LYS A 197 -22.07 -11.48 12.67
CA LYS A 197 -22.82 -11.48 13.93
C LYS A 197 -21.99 -11.84 15.16
N ALA A 198 -21.05 -12.78 15.05
CA ALA A 198 -20.16 -13.17 16.14
C ALA A 198 -18.80 -13.60 15.59
N TYR A 199 -17.72 -13.24 16.28
CA TYR A 199 -16.37 -13.56 15.85
C TYR A 199 -16.11 -15.05 15.75
N TYR A 200 -16.60 -15.84 16.71
CA TYR A 200 -16.37 -17.29 16.72
C TYR A 200 -16.96 -18.00 15.48
N LEU A 201 -18.10 -17.53 14.97
CA LEU A 201 -18.70 -18.07 13.76
C LEU A 201 -17.82 -17.80 12.52
N PHE A 202 -17.25 -16.61 12.47
CA PHE A 202 -16.32 -16.26 11.42
C PHE A 202 -15.02 -17.10 11.50
N ALA A 203 -14.41 -17.16 12.68
CA ALA A 203 -13.18 -17.91 12.91
C ALA A 203 -13.35 -19.42 12.58
N GLU A 204 -14.46 -20.02 13.02
CA GLU A 204 -14.80 -21.41 12.68
C GLU A 204 -14.91 -21.62 11.17
N GLN A 205 -15.56 -20.70 10.46
CA GLN A 205 -15.66 -20.75 9.00
C GLN A 205 -14.28 -20.69 8.33
N MET A 206 -13.37 -19.86 8.82
CA MET A 206 -12.04 -19.71 8.27
C MET A 206 -11.19 -20.96 8.48
N GLU A 207 -11.22 -21.55 9.69
CA GLU A 207 -10.43 -22.75 10.00
C GLU A 207 -10.94 -23.99 9.23
N ARG A 208 -12.27 -24.14 9.05
CA ARG A 208 -12.82 -25.22 8.21
C ARG A 208 -12.44 -25.12 6.75
N THR A 209 -12.19 -23.90 6.25
CA THR A 209 -11.76 -23.71 4.86
C THR A 209 -10.30 -24.10 4.67
N ASP A 210 -9.45 -23.88 5.68
CA ASP A 210 -8.04 -24.27 5.66
C ASP A 210 -7.82 -25.79 5.76
N GLU A 211 -8.75 -26.53 6.39
CA GLU A 211 -8.68 -28.01 6.48
C GLU A 211 -9.02 -28.73 5.17
N LEU A 212 -9.54 -28.01 4.17
CA LEU A 212 -9.95 -28.53 2.86
C LEU A 212 -8.88 -28.36 1.76
N PHE A 213 -7.73 -27.79 2.06
CA PHE A 213 -6.57 -27.61 1.21
C PHE A 213 -5.30 -28.17 1.88
#